data_64509287eae9f409a19e34f9ac025e66
#
_entry.id   64509287eae9f409a19e34f9ac025e66
#
_cell.length_a   1.000
_cell.length_b   1.000
_cell.length_c   1.000
_cell.angle_alpha   90.00
_cell.angle_beta   90.00
_cell.angle_gamma   90.00
#
_symmetry.space_group_name_H-M   'P 1'
#
loop_
_entity.id
_entity.type
_entity.pdbx_description
1 polymer ?
#
loop_
_entity_poly.entity_id
_entity_poly.type
_entity_poly.pdbx_seq_one_letter_code
_entity_poly.pdbx_strand_id
1 'polypeptide(L)'
;MSINELINQSEGRRLEFKGELPTNSDLAKTVVAFANDAGGEIYIGINDNPRQIIGLSEEELPRIEEQISNLIYDRCYPIILPEVSFLTIEDKHLIKVCIYRGSMPPYYLKDKGKLKGTYIRVGSTNKLADETIIAELERRRRNISFDSEIGRASCRERVSSPG
;
A
#
# COMPACT_ATOMS: atom_id res chain seq x y z
N MET A 1 2.40 17.03 3.12
CA MET A 1 2.90 17.18 1.74
C MET A 1 1.94 18.07 0.96
N SER A 2 2.47 19.07 0.28
CA SER A 2 1.62 19.93 -0.55
C SER A 2 1.22 19.19 -1.82
N ILE A 3 0.16 19.68 -2.48
CA ILE A 3 -0.31 19.06 -3.72
C ILE A 3 0.76 19.14 -4.82
N ASN A 4 1.47 20.26 -4.90
CA ASN A 4 2.52 20.41 -5.90
C ASN A 4 3.65 19.41 -5.67
N GLU A 5 4.01 19.18 -4.41
CA GLU A 5 5.02 18.18 -4.08
C GLU A 5 4.54 16.78 -4.45
N LEU A 6 3.28 16.47 -4.16
CA LEU A 6 2.72 15.17 -4.48
C LEU A 6 2.70 14.92 -5.99
N ILE A 7 2.21 15.90 -6.77
CA ILE A 7 2.08 15.76 -8.22
C ILE A 7 3.45 15.60 -8.88
N ASN A 8 4.46 16.25 -8.35
CA ASN A 8 5.80 16.24 -8.94
C ASN A 8 6.65 15.06 -8.45
N GLN A 9 6.14 14.28 -7.49
CA GLN A 9 6.87 13.15 -6.96
C GLN A 9 6.72 11.94 -7.86
N SER A 10 7.81 11.22 -8.11
CA SER A 10 7.76 10.01 -8.92
C SER A 10 7.20 8.85 -8.10
N GLU A 11 6.54 7.91 -8.79
CA GLU A 11 6.25 6.63 -8.17
C GLU A 11 7.55 6.01 -7.69
N GLY A 12 7.48 5.22 -6.64
CA GLY A 12 8.68 4.63 -6.11
C GLY A 12 8.36 3.60 -5.04
N ARG A 13 9.35 3.42 -4.17
CA ARG A 13 9.28 2.38 -3.14
C ARG A 13 8.05 2.49 -2.25
N ARG A 14 7.59 3.71 -1.97
CA ARG A 14 6.50 3.96 -1.03
C ARG A 14 5.35 4.77 -1.61
N LEU A 15 5.27 4.85 -2.92
CA LEU A 15 4.27 5.70 -3.56
C LEU A 15 3.80 5.11 -4.87
N GLU A 16 2.48 5.07 -5.04
CA GLU A 16 1.83 4.54 -6.23
C GLU A 16 0.66 5.43 -6.62
N PHE A 17 0.51 5.72 -7.91
CA PHE A 17 -0.61 6.50 -8.43
C PHE A 17 -1.45 5.66 -9.37
N LYS A 18 -2.76 5.76 -9.24
CA LYS A 18 -3.71 5.08 -10.13
C LYS A 18 -4.80 6.06 -10.54
N GLY A 19 -5.10 6.15 -11.84
CA GLY A 19 -6.14 7.03 -12.32
C GLY A 19 -7.53 6.59 -11.90
N GLU A 20 -7.72 5.29 -11.81
CA GLU A 20 -8.98 4.69 -11.37
C GLU A 20 -8.67 3.49 -10.50
N LEU A 21 -9.70 2.87 -9.94
CA LEU A 21 -9.49 1.69 -9.09
C LEU A 21 -8.86 0.59 -9.93
N PRO A 22 -7.66 0.11 -9.56
CA PRO A 22 -6.99 -0.93 -10.33
C PRO A 22 -7.69 -2.26 -10.20
N THR A 23 -7.27 -3.23 -11.00
CA THR A 23 -7.82 -4.58 -10.89
C THR A 23 -7.54 -5.13 -9.49
N ASN A 24 -8.37 -6.08 -9.08
CA ASN A 24 -8.23 -6.69 -7.75
C ASN A 24 -6.82 -7.25 -7.53
N SER A 25 -6.29 -7.94 -8.53
CA SER A 25 -4.98 -8.55 -8.43
C SER A 25 -3.87 -7.50 -8.32
N ASP A 26 -3.92 -6.44 -9.11
CA ASP A 26 -2.89 -5.42 -9.10
C ASP A 26 -2.86 -4.66 -7.78
N LEU A 27 -4.02 -4.32 -7.26
CA LEU A 27 -4.08 -3.62 -5.98
C LEU A 27 -3.55 -4.51 -4.85
N ALA A 28 -3.96 -5.77 -4.83
CA ALA A 28 -3.52 -6.69 -3.78
C ALA A 28 -2.00 -6.91 -3.81
N LYS A 29 -1.41 -7.00 -5.00
CA LYS A 29 0.05 -7.13 -5.13
C LYS A 29 0.77 -5.93 -4.54
N THR A 30 0.31 -4.74 -4.87
CA THR A 30 0.90 -3.51 -4.34
C THR A 30 0.80 -3.46 -2.82
N VAL A 31 -0.36 -3.83 -2.29
CA VAL A 31 -0.60 -3.81 -0.84
C VAL A 31 0.34 -4.76 -0.12
N VAL A 32 0.47 -6.02 -0.57
CA VAL A 32 1.37 -6.95 0.11
C VAL A 32 2.83 -6.53 -0.06
N ALA A 33 3.20 -5.97 -1.22
CA ALA A 33 4.55 -5.50 -1.42
C ALA A 33 4.90 -4.36 -0.47
N PHE A 34 3.98 -3.41 -0.27
CA PHE A 34 4.18 -2.33 0.70
C PHE A 34 4.28 -2.88 2.13
N ALA A 35 3.41 -3.81 2.50
CA ALA A 35 3.42 -4.37 3.85
C ALA A 35 4.72 -5.15 4.13
N ASN A 36 5.29 -5.79 3.12
CA ASN A 36 6.56 -6.51 3.25
C ASN A 36 7.78 -5.60 3.29
N ASP A 37 7.62 -4.33 2.96
CA ASP A 37 8.73 -3.40 2.90
C ASP A 37 8.51 -2.26 3.91
N ALA A 38 8.54 -1.03 3.45
CA ALA A 38 8.49 0.13 4.32
C ALA A 38 7.09 0.71 4.50
N GLY A 39 6.07 0.05 3.95
CA GLY A 39 4.75 0.63 3.83
C GLY A 39 4.70 1.55 2.63
N GLY A 40 3.57 2.22 2.44
CA GLY A 40 3.43 3.13 1.31
C GLY A 40 2.04 3.71 1.20
N GLU A 41 1.89 4.59 0.22
CA GLU A 41 0.64 5.27 -0.06
C GLU A 41 0.24 5.03 -1.51
N ILE A 42 -1.04 4.77 -1.72
CA ILE A 42 -1.62 4.62 -3.04
C ILE A 42 -2.66 5.73 -3.20
N TYR A 43 -2.52 6.52 -4.26
CA TYR A 43 -3.48 7.59 -4.57
C TYR A 43 -4.29 7.17 -5.77
N ILE A 44 -5.60 7.09 -5.59
CA ILE A 44 -6.54 6.72 -6.66
C ILE A 44 -7.25 7.98 -7.12
N GLY A 45 -7.24 8.23 -8.41
CA GLY A 45 -7.75 9.44 -9.02
C GLY A 45 -6.66 10.33 -9.61
N ILE A 46 -5.41 9.88 -9.56
CA ILE A 46 -4.29 10.59 -10.19
C ILE A 46 -3.69 9.67 -11.24
N ASN A 47 -3.70 10.11 -12.48
CA ASN A 47 -3.08 9.36 -13.57
C ASN A 47 -1.57 9.53 -13.50
N ASP A 48 -0.82 8.47 -13.80
CA ASP A 48 0.63 8.51 -13.65
C ASP A 48 1.36 9.07 -14.86
N ASN A 49 0.94 8.71 -16.06
CA ASN A 49 1.67 9.09 -17.26
C ASN A 49 0.73 9.53 -18.38
N PRO A 50 0.50 10.84 -18.59
CA PRO A 50 1.12 11.94 -17.84
C PRO A 50 0.53 12.08 -16.45
N ARG A 51 1.28 12.70 -15.54
CA ARG A 51 0.80 12.94 -14.19
C ARG A 51 -0.32 13.98 -14.22
N GLN A 52 -1.50 13.57 -13.83
CA GLN A 52 -2.67 14.43 -13.92
C GLN A 52 -3.72 14.00 -12.90
N ILE A 53 -4.29 14.99 -12.22
CA ILE A 53 -5.39 14.71 -11.31
C ILE A 53 -6.64 14.55 -12.14
N ILE A 54 -7.15 13.32 -12.22
CA ILE A 54 -8.36 13.01 -12.95
C ILE A 54 -9.58 13.15 -12.04
N GLY A 55 -9.46 12.67 -10.83
CA GLY A 55 -10.53 12.68 -9.85
C GLY A 55 -11.49 11.51 -10.00
N LEU A 56 -12.25 11.30 -8.95
CA LEU A 56 -13.29 10.25 -8.89
C LEU A 56 -14.62 10.94 -8.63
N SER A 57 -15.71 10.25 -8.97
CA SER A 57 -17.05 10.76 -8.67
C SER A 57 -17.27 10.73 -7.17
N GLU A 58 -17.72 11.84 -6.62
CA GLU A 58 -18.00 11.95 -5.19
C GLU A 58 -18.98 10.87 -4.71
N GLU A 59 -19.96 10.57 -5.54
CA GLU A 59 -20.99 9.59 -5.20
C GLU A 59 -20.42 8.17 -5.10
N GLU A 60 -19.33 7.90 -5.79
CA GLU A 60 -18.73 6.58 -5.81
C GLU A 60 -17.69 6.36 -4.71
N LEU A 61 -17.25 7.40 -4.02
CA LEU A 61 -16.19 7.29 -3.03
C LEU A 61 -16.47 6.23 -1.95
N PRO A 62 -17.65 6.22 -1.31
CA PRO A 62 -17.90 5.20 -0.28
C PRO A 62 -17.89 3.78 -0.84
N ARG A 63 -18.38 3.60 -2.07
CA ARG A 63 -18.39 2.28 -2.71
C ARG A 63 -16.97 1.81 -3.01
N ILE A 64 -16.14 2.72 -3.53
CA ILE A 64 -14.75 2.38 -3.83
C ILE A 64 -13.97 2.07 -2.56
N GLU A 65 -14.19 2.85 -1.50
CA GLU A 65 -13.58 2.58 -0.20
C GLU A 65 -13.93 1.19 0.30
N GLU A 66 -15.19 0.82 0.22
CA GLU A 66 -15.64 -0.49 0.66
C GLU A 66 -15.01 -1.60 -0.19
N GLN A 67 -14.95 -1.41 -1.50
CA GLN A 67 -14.31 -2.37 -2.39
C GLN A 67 -12.84 -2.56 -2.05
N ILE A 68 -12.12 -1.48 -1.77
CA ILE A 68 -10.71 -1.54 -1.40
C ILE A 68 -10.53 -2.31 -0.10
N SER A 69 -11.31 -1.96 0.90
CA SER A 69 -11.20 -2.58 2.22
C SER A 69 -11.51 -4.07 2.17
N ASN A 70 -12.58 -4.44 1.46
CA ASN A 70 -12.97 -5.84 1.32
C ASN A 70 -11.93 -6.64 0.53
N LEU A 71 -11.40 -6.04 -0.54
CA LEU A 71 -10.41 -6.70 -1.37
C LEU A 71 -9.15 -7.01 -0.57
N ILE A 72 -8.67 -6.04 0.19
CA ILE A 72 -7.46 -6.23 1.00
C ILE A 72 -7.71 -7.28 2.07
N TYR A 73 -8.85 -7.21 2.74
CA TYR A 73 -9.19 -8.18 3.77
C TYR A 73 -9.27 -9.60 3.20
N ASP A 74 -9.91 -9.74 2.03
CA ASP A 74 -10.17 -11.06 1.46
C ASP A 74 -8.96 -11.67 0.77
N ARG A 75 -8.08 -10.85 0.23
CA ARG A 75 -7.02 -11.36 -0.65
C ARG A 75 -5.64 -11.40 -0.05
N CYS A 76 -5.39 -10.69 1.03
CA CYS A 76 -4.06 -10.58 1.63
C CYS A 76 -3.98 -11.36 2.93
N TYR A 77 -2.84 -12.00 3.15
CA TYR A 77 -2.58 -12.75 4.38
C TYR A 77 -1.11 -12.57 4.77
N PRO A 78 -0.72 -12.42 6.03
CA PRO A 78 -1.59 -12.13 7.19
C PRO A 78 -2.45 -10.89 7.01
N ILE A 79 -3.36 -10.64 7.93
CA ILE A 79 -4.31 -9.54 7.81
C ILE A 79 -3.60 -8.20 7.67
N ILE A 80 -4.09 -7.37 6.75
CA ILE A 80 -3.63 -6.01 6.55
C ILE A 80 -4.84 -5.11 6.70
N LEU A 81 -4.73 -4.10 7.56
CA LEU A 81 -5.80 -3.12 7.77
C LEU A 81 -5.35 -1.80 7.15
N PRO A 82 -5.89 -1.43 6.00
CA PRO A 82 -5.51 -0.19 5.35
C PRO A 82 -6.13 1.01 6.06
N GLU A 83 -5.50 2.16 5.95
CA GLU A 83 -6.08 3.41 6.36
C GLU A 83 -6.50 4.15 5.09
N VAL A 84 -7.80 4.30 4.90
CA VAL A 84 -8.36 4.88 3.69
C VAL A 84 -8.95 6.24 4.03
N SER A 85 -8.56 7.26 3.26
CA SER A 85 -9.09 8.61 3.46
C SER A 85 -9.44 9.24 2.12
N PHE A 86 -10.35 10.21 2.17
CA PHE A 86 -10.78 10.95 1.00
C PHE A 86 -10.10 12.31 1.01
N LEU A 87 -9.63 12.73 -0.17
CA LEU A 87 -9.02 14.04 -0.36
C LEU A 87 -9.76 14.77 -1.46
N THR A 88 -9.85 16.10 -1.33
CA THR A 88 -10.40 16.94 -2.39
C THR A 88 -9.33 17.96 -2.77
N ILE A 89 -8.95 17.95 -4.04
CA ILE A 89 -7.90 18.82 -4.56
C ILE A 89 -8.42 19.44 -5.85
N GLU A 90 -8.46 20.78 -5.88
CA GLU A 90 -8.94 21.52 -7.05
C GLU A 90 -10.32 21.01 -7.52
N ASP A 91 -11.22 20.81 -6.56
CA ASP A 91 -12.57 20.31 -6.78
C ASP A 91 -12.64 18.88 -7.30
N LYS A 92 -11.54 18.15 -7.26
CA LYS A 92 -11.49 16.75 -7.67
C LYS A 92 -11.29 15.88 -6.45
N HIS A 93 -11.97 14.74 -6.45
CA HIS A 93 -11.97 13.82 -5.31
C HIS A 93 -11.00 12.68 -5.55
N LEU A 94 -10.22 12.37 -4.54
CA LEU A 94 -9.21 11.30 -4.57
C LEU A 94 -9.40 10.40 -3.37
N ILE A 95 -8.89 9.19 -3.50
CA ILE A 95 -8.79 8.27 -2.36
C ILE A 95 -7.31 8.00 -2.10
N LYS A 96 -6.92 8.15 -0.84
CA LYS A 96 -5.58 7.82 -0.38
C LYS A 96 -5.67 6.56 0.45
N VAL A 97 -4.90 5.54 0.06
CA VAL A 97 -4.81 4.28 0.79
C VAL A 97 -3.42 4.21 1.41
N CYS A 98 -3.36 4.20 2.72
CA CYS A 98 -2.09 4.09 3.43
C CYS A 98 -1.92 2.67 3.94
N ILE A 99 -0.81 2.04 3.55
CA ILE A 99 -0.45 0.71 3.99
C ILE A 99 0.77 0.83 4.89
N TYR A 100 0.66 0.36 6.10
CA TYR A 100 1.77 0.40 7.04
C TYR A 100 2.65 -0.82 6.87
N ARG A 101 3.93 -0.66 7.19
CA ARG A 101 4.83 -1.79 7.24
C ARG A 101 4.27 -2.82 8.20
N GLY A 102 4.16 -4.05 7.74
CA GLY A 102 3.58 -5.11 8.54
C GLY A 102 4.58 -5.72 9.52
N SER A 103 4.07 -6.16 10.66
CA SER A 103 4.88 -6.77 11.71
C SER A 103 5.00 -8.29 11.56
N MET A 104 4.30 -8.87 10.61
CA MET A 104 4.25 -10.34 10.44
C MET A 104 4.59 -10.77 9.01
N PRO A 105 5.71 -10.27 8.41
CA PRO A 105 6.06 -10.70 7.07
C PRO A 105 6.42 -12.19 7.07
N PRO A 106 6.28 -12.89 5.95
CA PRO A 106 5.88 -12.37 4.65
C PRO A 106 4.36 -12.25 4.50
N TYR A 107 3.95 -11.17 3.83
CA TYR A 107 2.56 -10.97 3.40
C TYR A 107 2.43 -11.46 1.97
N TYR A 108 1.33 -12.10 1.65
CA TYR A 108 1.16 -12.70 0.32
C TYR A 108 -0.31 -12.75 -0.07
N LEU A 109 -0.54 -13.01 -1.35
CA LEU A 109 -1.89 -13.20 -1.86
C LEU A 109 -2.41 -14.56 -1.37
N LYS A 110 -3.55 -14.53 -0.70
CA LYS A 110 -4.11 -15.70 -0.02
C LYS A 110 -4.37 -16.86 -0.99
N ASP A 111 -4.90 -16.55 -2.17
CA ASP A 111 -5.26 -17.57 -3.15
C ASP A 111 -4.04 -18.21 -3.83
N LYS A 112 -2.90 -17.54 -3.81
CA LYS A 112 -1.68 -18.06 -4.45
C LYS A 112 -0.71 -18.71 -3.47
N GLY A 113 -0.87 -18.42 -2.19
CA GLY A 113 0.02 -18.97 -1.17
C GLY A 113 1.35 -18.23 -1.08
N LYS A 114 2.14 -18.63 -0.08
CA LYS A 114 3.37 -17.93 0.23
C LYS A 114 4.40 -17.98 -0.91
N LEU A 115 4.56 -19.12 -1.56
CA LEU A 115 5.60 -19.26 -2.58
C LEU A 115 5.28 -18.54 -3.88
N LYS A 116 4.00 -18.40 -4.20
CA LYS A 116 3.59 -17.80 -5.47
C LYS A 116 2.88 -16.46 -5.31
N GLY A 117 2.67 -16.03 -4.09
CA GLY A 117 1.90 -14.83 -3.80
C GLY A 117 2.62 -13.77 -2.99
N THR A 118 3.87 -14.00 -2.60
CA THR A 118 4.65 -13.01 -1.85
C THR A 118 5.29 -12.05 -2.82
N TYR A 119 4.92 -10.78 -2.72
CA TYR A 119 5.48 -9.73 -3.55
C TYR A 119 6.27 -8.75 -2.71
N ILE A 120 7.33 -8.22 -3.31
CA ILE A 120 8.16 -7.18 -2.70
C ILE A 120 8.19 -5.97 -3.62
N ARG A 121 8.51 -4.84 -3.03
CA ARG A 121 8.60 -3.59 -3.76
C ARG A 121 10.05 -3.35 -4.19
N VAL A 122 10.27 -3.24 -5.51
CA VAL A 122 11.59 -2.97 -6.08
C VAL A 122 11.44 -1.69 -6.90
N GLY A 123 11.91 -0.57 -6.35
CA GLY A 123 11.65 0.74 -6.94
C GLY A 123 10.15 0.99 -6.99
N SER A 124 9.62 1.22 -8.17
CA SER A 124 8.19 1.48 -8.37
C SER A 124 7.43 0.25 -8.86
N THR A 125 8.01 -0.94 -8.78
CA THR A 125 7.39 -2.17 -9.29
C THR A 125 7.22 -3.21 -8.20
N ASN A 126 6.28 -4.12 -8.44
CA ASN A 126 6.04 -5.25 -7.56
C ASN A 126 6.66 -6.49 -8.19
N LYS A 127 7.53 -7.15 -7.46
CA LYS A 127 8.22 -8.36 -7.94
C LYS A 127 7.88 -9.54 -7.06
N LEU A 128 7.72 -10.70 -7.68
CA LEU A 128 7.51 -11.94 -6.93
C LEU A 128 8.78 -12.27 -6.16
N ALA A 129 8.64 -12.54 -4.86
CA ALA A 129 9.76 -12.90 -4.01
C ALA A 129 10.17 -14.35 -4.25
N ASP A 130 11.48 -14.58 -4.34
CA ASP A 130 11.98 -15.95 -4.40
C ASP A 130 12.14 -16.54 -3.00
N GLU A 131 12.56 -17.78 -2.91
CA GLU A 131 12.69 -18.46 -1.63
C GLU A 131 13.66 -17.77 -0.68
N THR A 132 14.73 -17.20 -1.21
CA THR A 132 15.72 -16.49 -0.41
C THR A 132 15.12 -15.25 0.23
N ILE A 133 14.34 -14.50 -0.54
CA ILE A 133 13.68 -13.30 -0.04
C ILE A 133 12.62 -13.67 0.99
N ILE A 134 11.87 -14.72 0.74
CA ILE A 134 10.87 -15.21 1.70
C ILE A 134 11.53 -15.58 3.01
N ALA A 135 12.66 -16.29 2.97
CA ALA A 135 13.41 -16.66 4.17
C ALA A 135 13.87 -15.42 4.93
N GLU A 136 14.29 -14.39 4.22
CA GLU A 136 14.71 -13.12 4.82
C GLU A 136 13.53 -12.43 5.51
N LEU A 137 12.36 -12.44 4.87
CA LEU A 137 11.15 -11.87 5.45
C LEU A 137 10.75 -12.64 6.71
N GLU A 138 10.86 -13.96 6.69
CA GLU A 138 10.55 -14.78 7.86
C GLU A 138 11.51 -14.49 9.02
N ARG A 139 12.79 -14.30 8.71
CA ARG A 139 13.77 -13.94 9.72
C ARG A 139 13.47 -12.58 10.32
N ARG A 140 13.06 -11.63 9.49
CA ARG A 140 12.68 -10.28 9.95
C ARG A 140 11.48 -10.34 10.88
N ARG A 141 10.53 -11.22 10.60
CA ARG A 141 9.37 -11.43 11.47
C ARG A 141 9.80 -11.89 12.87
N ARG A 142 10.75 -12.82 12.95
CA ARG A 142 11.26 -13.30 14.23
C ARG A 142 11.96 -12.19 15.01
N ASN A 143 12.73 -11.36 14.32
CA ASN A 143 13.42 -10.25 14.95
C ASN A 143 12.45 -9.19 15.47
N ILE A 144 11.38 -8.92 14.72
CA ILE A 144 10.34 -7.98 15.14
C ILE A 144 9.66 -8.47 16.43
N SER A 145 9.52 -9.78 16.61
CA SER A 145 8.92 -10.33 17.83
C SER A 145 9.67 -9.92 19.08
N PHE A 146 10.98 -9.80 19.01
CA PHE A 146 11.79 -9.37 20.16
C PHE A 146 11.65 -7.87 20.41
N ASP A 147 11.54 -7.07 19.36
CA ASP A 147 11.49 -5.62 19.44
C ASP A 147 10.10 -5.08 19.15
N SER A 148 9.07 -5.83 19.55
CA SER A 148 7.69 -5.54 19.16
C SER A 148 7.23 -4.14 19.55
N GLU A 149 7.63 -3.64 20.70
CA GLU A 149 7.21 -2.31 21.12
C GLU A 149 7.74 -1.23 20.19
N ILE A 150 9.00 -1.34 19.82
CA ILE A 150 9.64 -0.37 18.92
C ILE A 150 9.06 -0.52 17.52
N GLY A 151 8.94 -1.74 17.05
CA GLY A 151 8.45 -2.01 15.70
C GLY A 151 7.05 -1.52 15.45
N ARG A 152 6.16 -1.66 16.43
CA ARG A 152 4.78 -1.24 16.31
C ARG A 152 4.62 0.25 16.18
N ALA A 153 5.43 1.01 16.87
CA ALA A 153 5.29 2.46 16.93
C ALA A 153 5.76 3.16 15.67
N SER A 154 6.74 2.60 14.98
CA SER A 154 7.48 3.31 13.95
C SER A 154 6.62 3.87 12.81
N CYS A 155 5.71 3.09 12.26
CA CYS A 155 4.87 3.55 11.15
C CYS A 155 3.93 4.66 11.59
N ARG A 156 3.35 4.50 12.76
CA ARG A 156 2.40 5.46 13.29
C ARG A 156 3.06 6.79 13.59
N GLU A 157 4.24 6.76 14.14
CA GLU A 157 4.99 7.98 14.45
C GLU A 157 5.26 8.80 13.20
N ARG A 158 5.61 8.15 12.11
CA ARG A 158 5.87 8.84 10.85
C ARG A 158 4.62 9.54 10.31
N VAL A 159 3.47 8.93 10.47
CA VAL A 159 2.21 9.49 9.97
C VAL A 159 1.74 10.63 10.84
N SER A 160 1.88 10.51 12.15
CA SER A 160 1.35 11.46 13.10
C SER A 160 2.32 12.58 13.46
N SER A 161 3.56 12.49 13.06
CA SER A 161 4.58 13.47 13.42
C SER A 161 4.22 14.86 12.89
N PRO A 162 4.24 15.88 13.72
CA PRO A 162 3.94 17.24 13.27
C PRO A 162 5.10 17.88 12.51
N GLY A 163 6.13 17.16 12.28
CA GLY A 163 7.25 17.66 11.51
C GLY A 163 8.41 17.98 12.35
#